data_9af11cbecd95223ca3f5dc17b1046dff
#
_entry.id   9af11cbecd95223ca3f5dc17b1046dff
#
_cell.length_a   1.000
_cell.length_b   1.000
_cell.length_c   1.000
_cell.angle_alpha   90.00
_cell.angle_beta   90.00
_cell.angle_gamma   90.00
#
_symmetry.space_group_name_H-M   'P 1'
#
loop_
_entity.id
_entity.type
_entity.pdbx_description
1 polymer ?
#
loop_
_entity_poly.entity_id
_entity_poly.type
_entity_poly.pdbx_seq_one_letter_code
_entity_poly.pdbx_strand_id
1 'polypeptide(L)'
;MLLLLCGLTAVSAQHHFDAQAFEAEKQTYIVQQAHLTPEETRRFVPLYKEMVAKKRKIHGQLRQLRKQSADNDRAARALIERRDNLEISMRQVERDYHLRMLKVMSAVKLKAALDAERKFHRMKFRKAARNGR
;
A
#
# COMPACT_ATOMS: atom_id res chain seq x y z
N MET A 1 5.07 -55.37 22.70
CA MET A 1 5.92 -54.16 22.61
C MET A 1 5.35 -53.26 21.54
N LEU A 2 4.63 -52.21 21.97
CA LEU A 2 3.93 -51.30 21.08
C LEU A 2 4.80 -50.03 20.93
N LEU A 3 5.36 -49.80 19.75
CA LEU A 3 6.16 -48.61 19.44
C LEU A 3 5.17 -47.50 18.98
N LEU A 4 4.94 -46.51 19.84
CA LEU A 4 4.23 -45.31 19.52
C LEU A 4 5.19 -44.36 18.78
N LEU A 5 5.01 -44.23 17.45
CA LEU A 5 5.64 -43.18 16.67
C LEU A 5 4.85 -41.87 16.90
N CYS A 6 5.38 -40.99 17.74
CA CYS A 6 4.95 -39.60 17.79
C CYS A 6 5.45 -38.85 16.53
N GLY A 7 4.54 -38.69 15.56
CA GLY A 7 4.77 -37.79 14.45
C GLY A 7 4.70 -36.35 14.93
N LEU A 8 5.85 -35.68 15.01
CA LEU A 8 5.92 -34.21 15.12
C LEU A 8 5.47 -33.60 13.79
N THR A 9 4.23 -33.18 13.71
CA THR A 9 3.79 -32.26 12.65
C THR A 9 4.34 -30.87 12.98
N ALA A 10 5.44 -30.50 12.34
CA ALA A 10 5.90 -29.11 12.34
C ALA A 10 4.84 -28.26 11.63
N VAL A 11 4.00 -27.58 12.39
CA VAL A 11 3.11 -26.56 11.86
C VAL A 11 4.01 -25.37 11.51
N SER A 12 4.41 -25.27 10.25
CA SER A 12 5.01 -24.06 9.70
C SER A 12 3.96 -22.96 9.77
N ALA A 13 4.04 -22.12 10.79
CA ALA A 13 3.29 -20.88 10.84
C ALA A 13 3.84 -19.96 9.74
N GLN A 14 3.31 -20.10 8.53
CA GLN A 14 3.51 -19.09 7.49
C GLN A 14 2.84 -17.82 7.99
N HIS A 15 3.63 -16.80 8.29
CA HIS A 15 3.14 -15.46 8.54
C HIS A 15 2.46 -14.97 7.28
N HIS A 16 1.16 -15.24 7.18
CA HIS A 16 0.35 -14.69 6.11
C HIS A 16 0.23 -13.18 6.33
N PHE A 17 0.69 -12.39 5.34
CA PHE A 17 0.55 -10.93 5.38
C PHE A 17 -0.93 -10.56 5.38
N ASP A 18 -1.41 -9.97 6.48
CA ASP A 18 -2.77 -9.46 6.59
C ASP A 18 -2.83 -8.02 6.06
N ALA A 19 -3.27 -7.87 4.81
CA ALA A 19 -3.41 -6.58 4.15
C ALA A 19 -4.43 -5.67 4.83
N GLN A 20 -5.50 -6.21 5.40
CA GLN A 20 -6.52 -5.41 6.10
C GLN A 20 -6.00 -4.87 7.42
N ALA A 21 -5.30 -5.69 8.21
CA ALA A 21 -4.67 -5.25 9.45
C ALA A 21 -3.60 -4.20 9.19
N PHE A 22 -2.79 -4.37 8.14
CA PHE A 22 -1.79 -3.39 7.73
C PHE A 22 -2.42 -2.03 7.36
N GLU A 23 -3.49 -2.02 6.56
CA GLU A 23 -4.18 -0.80 6.18
C GLU A 23 -4.85 -0.11 7.37
N ALA A 24 -5.45 -0.87 8.30
CA ALA A 24 -6.05 -0.33 9.51
C ALA A 24 -4.99 0.31 10.43
N GLU A 25 -3.86 -0.34 10.64
CA GLU A 25 -2.74 0.18 11.42
C GLU A 25 -2.16 1.47 10.79
N LYS A 26 -1.98 1.47 9.48
CA LYS A 26 -1.51 2.64 8.74
C LYS A 26 -2.47 3.81 8.87
N GLN A 27 -3.76 3.60 8.72
CA GLN A 27 -4.78 4.63 8.87
C GLN A 27 -4.76 5.23 10.27
N THR A 28 -4.73 4.41 11.32
CA THR A 28 -4.63 4.86 12.71
C THR A 28 -3.37 5.70 12.92
N TYR A 29 -2.24 5.24 12.43
CA TYR A 29 -0.97 5.97 12.50
C TYR A 29 -1.05 7.35 11.84
N ILE A 30 -1.61 7.43 10.64
CA ILE A 30 -1.77 8.69 9.89
C ILE A 30 -2.64 9.67 10.68
N VAL A 31 -3.78 9.24 11.17
CA VAL A 31 -4.72 10.07 11.94
C VAL A 31 -4.05 10.63 13.19
N GLN A 32 -3.32 9.81 13.92
CA GLN A 32 -2.60 10.21 15.13
C GLN A 32 -1.47 11.20 14.84
N GLN A 33 -0.62 10.90 13.86
CA GLN A 33 0.53 11.73 13.52
C GLN A 33 0.15 13.09 12.93
N ALA A 34 -0.92 13.15 12.17
CA ALA A 34 -1.44 14.39 11.60
C ALA A 34 -2.34 15.17 12.55
N HIS A 35 -2.60 14.65 13.75
CA HIS A 35 -3.50 15.24 14.75
C HIS A 35 -4.87 15.60 14.19
N LEU A 36 -5.46 14.67 13.41
CA LEU A 36 -6.78 14.89 12.84
C LEU A 36 -7.84 14.87 13.95
N THR A 37 -8.74 15.86 13.92
CA THR A 37 -9.91 15.84 14.80
C THR A 37 -10.86 14.70 14.43
N PRO A 38 -11.81 14.28 15.31
CA PRO A 38 -12.82 13.29 14.96
C PRO A 38 -13.61 13.66 13.73
N GLU A 39 -13.94 14.93 13.54
CA GLU A 39 -14.64 15.45 12.36
C GLU A 39 -13.79 15.32 11.09
N GLU A 40 -12.54 15.75 11.13
CA GLU A 40 -11.61 15.64 10.01
C GLU A 40 -11.36 14.16 9.65
N THR A 41 -11.18 13.31 10.65
CA THR A 41 -11.02 11.87 10.47
C THR A 41 -12.21 11.26 9.74
N ARG A 42 -13.42 11.60 10.15
CA ARG A 42 -14.65 11.10 9.52
C ARG A 42 -14.75 11.47 8.05
N ARG A 43 -14.25 12.63 7.65
CA ARG A 43 -14.25 13.09 6.26
C ARG A 43 -13.04 12.59 5.46
N PHE A 44 -11.88 12.51 6.08
CA PHE A 44 -10.64 12.07 5.44
C PHE A 44 -10.64 10.58 5.13
N VAL A 45 -11.00 9.74 6.11
CA VAL A 45 -10.85 8.27 6.02
C VAL A 45 -11.55 7.65 4.82
N PRO A 46 -12.81 8.00 4.49
CA PRO A 46 -13.45 7.44 3.31
C PRO A 46 -12.71 7.76 2.00
N LEU A 47 -12.26 9.01 1.84
CA LEU A 47 -11.49 9.43 0.66
C LEU A 47 -10.14 8.71 0.58
N TYR A 48 -9.48 8.56 1.72
CA TYR A 48 -8.20 7.84 1.80
C TYR A 48 -8.36 6.36 1.41
N LYS A 49 -9.39 5.69 1.92
CA LYS A 49 -9.67 4.29 1.56
C LYS A 49 -9.96 4.11 0.08
N GLU A 50 -10.74 4.99 -0.53
CA GLU A 50 -11.01 4.97 -1.97
C GLU A 50 -9.73 5.16 -2.78
N MET A 51 -8.89 6.13 -2.42
CA MET A 51 -7.61 6.38 -3.05
C MET A 51 -6.71 5.14 -2.98
N VAL A 52 -6.58 4.54 -1.80
CA VAL A 52 -5.78 3.32 -1.59
C VAL A 52 -6.29 2.17 -2.45
N ALA A 53 -7.61 1.97 -2.53
CA ALA A 53 -8.20 0.92 -3.36
C ALA A 53 -7.88 1.10 -4.85
N LYS A 54 -8.00 2.32 -5.38
CA LYS A 54 -7.66 2.63 -6.77
C LYS A 54 -6.16 2.44 -7.05
N LYS A 55 -5.30 2.91 -6.15
CA LYS A 55 -3.85 2.72 -6.25
C LYS A 55 -3.47 1.24 -6.23
N ARG A 56 -4.11 0.44 -5.37
CA ARG A 56 -3.87 -1.01 -5.29
C ARG A 56 -4.16 -1.71 -6.61
N LYS A 57 -5.24 -1.33 -7.30
CA LYS A 57 -5.58 -1.86 -8.62
C LYS A 57 -4.48 -1.56 -9.63
N ILE A 58 -3.98 -0.33 -9.68
CA ILE A 58 -2.89 0.07 -10.59
C ILE A 58 -1.59 -0.66 -10.23
N HIS A 59 -1.25 -0.78 -8.95
CA HIS A 59 -0.09 -1.57 -8.51
C HIS A 59 -0.18 -3.03 -8.94
N GLY A 60 -1.39 -3.61 -8.91
CA GLY A 60 -1.63 -4.95 -9.44
C GLY A 60 -1.30 -5.07 -10.92
N GLN A 61 -1.74 -4.10 -11.72
CA GLN A 61 -1.44 -4.05 -13.16
C GLN A 61 0.06 -3.87 -13.43
N LEU A 62 0.75 -3.01 -12.66
CA LEU A 62 2.20 -2.84 -12.74
C LEU A 62 2.95 -4.13 -12.40
N ARG A 63 2.51 -4.87 -11.38
CA ARG A 63 3.11 -6.18 -11.05
C ARG A 63 2.95 -7.18 -12.18
N GLN A 64 1.80 -7.21 -12.85
CA GLN A 64 1.57 -8.08 -14.00
C GLN A 64 2.50 -7.71 -15.17
N LEU A 65 2.72 -6.43 -15.44
CA LEU A 65 3.64 -5.98 -16.47
C LEU A 65 5.08 -6.42 -16.20
N ARG A 66 5.54 -6.38 -14.95
CA ARG A 66 6.90 -6.81 -14.58
C ARG A 66 7.17 -8.29 -14.86
N LYS A 67 6.13 -9.10 -14.94
CA LYS A 67 6.24 -10.53 -15.27
C LYS A 67 6.32 -10.80 -16.78
N GLN A 68 6.04 -9.80 -17.62
CA GLN A 68 6.06 -9.94 -19.07
C GLN A 68 7.46 -9.65 -19.60
N SER A 69 7.90 -10.47 -20.55
CA SER A 69 9.14 -10.27 -21.31
C SER A 69 8.79 -9.84 -22.74
N ALA A 70 9.76 -9.24 -23.41
CA ALA A 70 9.62 -8.79 -24.78
C ALA A 70 10.77 -9.33 -25.63
N ASP A 71 10.44 -10.03 -26.73
CA ASP A 71 11.42 -10.68 -27.61
C ASP A 71 11.86 -9.77 -28.77
N ASN A 72 11.23 -8.62 -28.95
CA ASN A 72 11.56 -7.68 -30.02
C ASN A 72 11.30 -6.24 -29.55
N ASP A 73 11.83 -5.30 -30.32
CA ASP A 73 11.78 -3.88 -30.03
C ASP A 73 10.34 -3.33 -29.95
N ARG A 74 9.46 -3.77 -30.82
CA ARG A 74 8.05 -3.35 -30.82
C ARG A 74 7.34 -3.79 -29.53
N ALA A 75 7.52 -5.02 -29.12
CA ALA A 75 6.93 -5.54 -27.87
C ALA A 75 7.51 -4.84 -26.64
N ALA A 76 8.82 -4.58 -26.62
CA ALA A 76 9.48 -3.85 -25.55
C ALA A 76 8.95 -2.42 -25.43
N ARG A 77 8.78 -1.71 -26.56
CA ARG A 77 8.20 -0.36 -26.58
C ARG A 77 6.79 -0.35 -25.99
N ALA A 78 5.93 -1.30 -26.39
CA ALA A 78 4.57 -1.40 -25.87
C ALA A 78 4.52 -1.59 -24.35
N LEU A 79 5.42 -2.41 -23.79
CA LEU A 79 5.52 -2.59 -22.32
C LEU A 79 5.98 -1.33 -21.60
N ILE A 80 6.95 -0.61 -22.17
CA ILE A 80 7.43 0.66 -21.60
C ILE A 80 6.30 1.69 -21.57
N GLU A 81 5.63 1.89 -22.70
CA GLU A 81 4.52 2.87 -22.79
C GLU A 81 3.38 2.51 -21.82
N ARG A 82 3.03 1.23 -21.72
CA ARG A 82 1.98 0.80 -20.81
C ARG A 82 2.35 1.03 -19.34
N ARG A 83 3.61 0.74 -18.96
CA ARG A 83 4.11 1.05 -17.61
C ARG A 83 4.01 2.54 -17.32
N ASP A 84 4.52 3.37 -18.23
CA ASP A 84 4.54 4.82 -18.05
C ASP A 84 3.11 5.38 -17.91
N ASN A 85 2.17 4.90 -18.72
CA ASN A 85 0.76 5.29 -18.62
C ASN A 85 0.13 4.89 -17.28
N LEU A 86 0.46 3.71 -16.74
CA LEU A 86 -0.02 3.28 -15.42
C LEU A 86 0.57 4.14 -14.29
N GLU A 87 1.84 4.52 -14.38
CA GLU A 87 2.47 5.41 -13.39
C GLU A 87 1.88 6.82 -13.43
N ILE A 88 1.57 7.34 -14.64
CA ILE A 88 0.83 8.59 -14.80
C ILE A 88 -0.56 8.49 -14.16
N SER A 89 -1.29 7.40 -14.43
CA SER A 89 -2.60 7.15 -13.82
C SER A 89 -2.53 7.11 -12.28
N MET A 90 -1.47 6.53 -11.73
CA MET A 90 -1.22 6.52 -10.29
C MET A 90 -1.15 7.93 -9.71
N ARG A 91 -0.39 8.81 -10.36
CA ARG A 91 -0.24 10.20 -9.95
C ARG A 91 -1.52 11.01 -10.13
N GLN A 92 -2.30 10.73 -11.17
CA GLN A 92 -3.62 11.36 -11.36
C GLN A 92 -4.58 10.99 -10.24
N VAL A 93 -4.64 9.71 -9.85
CA VAL A 93 -5.45 9.26 -8.70
C VAL A 93 -5.04 10.01 -7.43
N GLU A 94 -3.74 10.06 -7.11
CA GLU A 94 -3.25 10.78 -5.94
C GLU A 94 -3.68 12.25 -5.96
N ARG A 95 -3.45 12.94 -7.07
CA ARG A 95 -3.81 14.35 -7.23
C ARG A 95 -5.30 14.59 -7.04
N ASP A 96 -6.14 13.77 -7.66
CA ASP A 96 -7.59 13.94 -7.60
C ASP A 96 -8.10 13.80 -6.17
N TYR A 97 -7.59 12.82 -5.44
CA TYR A 97 -7.97 12.62 -4.03
C TYR A 97 -7.37 13.68 -3.10
N HIS A 98 -6.14 14.12 -3.33
CA HIS A 98 -5.57 15.23 -2.57
C HIS A 98 -6.40 16.50 -2.71
N LEU A 99 -6.88 16.81 -3.92
CA LEU A 99 -7.77 17.97 -4.15
C LEU A 99 -9.10 17.82 -3.41
N ARG A 100 -9.68 16.62 -3.36
CA ARG A 100 -10.89 16.35 -2.58
C ARG A 100 -10.64 16.48 -1.07
N MET A 101 -9.53 15.95 -0.58
CA MET A 101 -9.14 16.06 0.83
C MET A 101 -8.92 17.52 1.25
N LEU A 102 -8.34 18.35 0.38
CA LEU A 102 -8.17 19.79 0.62
C LEU A 102 -9.48 20.57 0.78
N LYS A 103 -10.61 19.99 0.37
CA LYS A 103 -11.93 20.57 0.62
C LYS A 103 -12.46 20.29 2.02
N VAL A 104 -11.89 19.30 2.72
CA VAL A 104 -12.39 18.84 4.03
C VAL A 104 -11.39 19.01 5.17
N MET A 105 -10.17 19.44 4.85
CA MET A 105 -9.10 19.68 5.84
C MET A 105 -8.11 20.74 5.34
N SER A 106 -7.32 21.28 6.25
CA SER A 106 -6.26 22.23 5.90
C SER A 106 -5.12 21.56 5.13
N ALA A 107 -4.43 22.32 4.28
CA ALA A 107 -3.27 21.84 3.57
C ALA A 107 -2.12 21.41 4.51
N VAL A 108 -1.97 22.08 5.65
CA VAL A 108 -0.99 21.71 6.69
C VAL A 108 -1.25 20.31 7.22
N LYS A 109 -2.50 20.01 7.56
CA LYS A 109 -2.90 18.68 8.07
C LYS A 109 -2.82 17.61 7.00
N LEU A 110 -3.24 17.91 5.78
CA LEU A 110 -3.07 16.96 4.67
C LEU A 110 -1.60 16.64 4.42
N LYS A 111 -0.72 17.66 4.40
CA LYS A 111 0.72 17.44 4.27
C LYS A 111 1.24 16.55 5.39
N ALA A 112 0.85 16.80 6.62
CA ALA A 112 1.23 15.97 7.77
C ALA A 112 0.74 14.52 7.64
N ALA A 113 -0.47 14.31 7.12
CA ALA A 113 -1.01 12.97 6.86
C ALA A 113 -0.22 12.22 5.79
N LEU A 114 0.14 12.89 4.69
CA LEU A 114 0.96 12.32 3.62
C LEU A 114 2.39 12.01 4.07
N ASP A 115 2.98 12.87 4.90
CA ASP A 115 4.28 12.62 5.51
C ASP A 115 4.25 11.43 6.48
N ALA A 116 3.17 11.31 7.26
CA ALA A 116 2.94 10.18 8.14
C ALA A 116 2.81 8.85 7.39
N GLU A 117 2.09 8.83 6.27
CA GLU A 117 1.99 7.65 5.39
C GLU A 117 3.38 7.20 4.91
N ARG A 118 4.20 8.12 4.40
CA ARG A 118 5.57 7.82 3.96
C ARG A 118 6.44 7.28 5.10
N LYS A 119 6.33 7.88 6.29
CA LYS A 119 7.06 7.44 7.48
C LYS A 119 6.63 6.03 7.91
N PHE A 120 5.33 5.73 7.90
CA PHE A 120 4.81 4.40 8.20
C PHE A 120 5.38 3.33 7.27
N HIS A 121 5.36 3.58 5.96
CA HIS A 121 5.95 2.65 4.98
C HIS A 121 7.43 2.41 5.22
N ARG A 122 8.22 3.47 5.50
CA ARG A 122 9.64 3.31 5.81
C ARG A 122 9.89 2.48 7.07
N MET A 123 9.10 2.68 8.13
CA MET A 123 9.22 1.90 9.37
C MET A 123 8.92 0.43 9.15
N LYS A 124 7.84 0.13 8.43
CA LYS A 124 7.45 -1.26 8.12
C LYS A 124 8.46 -1.95 7.22
N PHE A 125 8.99 -1.26 6.23
CA PHE A 125 10.04 -1.79 5.37
C PHE A 125 11.33 -2.12 6.14
N ARG A 126 11.78 -1.24 7.03
CA ARG A 126 12.95 -1.48 7.88
C ARG A 126 12.75 -2.67 8.83
N LYS A 127 11.55 -2.81 9.40
CA LYS A 127 11.20 -3.94 10.27
C LYS A 127 11.25 -5.26 9.49
N ALA A 128 10.67 -5.31 8.30
CA ALA A 128 10.69 -6.47 7.43
C ALA A 128 12.13 -6.87 7.04
N ALA A 129 12.99 -5.90 6.70
CA ALA A 129 14.39 -6.13 6.35
C ALA A 129 15.21 -6.69 7.54
N ARG A 130 14.90 -6.29 8.79
CA ARG A 130 15.55 -6.84 9.99
C ARG A 130 15.11 -8.27 10.31
N ASN A 131 13.83 -8.57 10.09
CA ASN A 131 13.27 -9.89 10.39
C ASN A 131 13.60 -10.95 9.33
N GLY A 132 14.09 -10.53 8.16
CA GLY A 132 14.51 -11.43 7.07
C GLY A 132 16.00 -11.82 7.11
N ARG A 133 16.73 -11.41 8.14
CA ARG A 133 18.12 -11.82 8.40
C ARG A 133 18.18 -12.82 9.54
#